data_4aa7d8bce4c4d8a512433bba42d63e86
#
_entry.id   4aa7d8bce4c4d8a512433bba42d63e86
#
_cell.length_a   1.000
_cell.length_b   1.000
_cell.length_c   1.000
_cell.angle_alpha   90.00
_cell.angle_beta   90.00
_cell.angle_gamma   90.00
#
_symmetry.space_group_name_H-M   'P 1'
#
loop_
_entity.id
_entity.type
_entity.pdbx_description
1 polymer ?
#
loop_
_entity_poly.entity_id
_entity_poly.type
_entity_poly.pdbx_seq_one_letter_code
_entity_poly.pdbx_strand_id
1 'polypeptide(L)' 'MKTFKFCCRSTRGGFTEWASVCEDGVEVRRIDRDVHIETVRQFRERVGAQLEAEGYQPAEHQYTL' A
#
# COMPACT_ATOMS: atom_id res chain seq x y z
N MET A 1 8.04 -15.25 -1.99
CA MET A 1 7.35 -14.44 -2.99
C MET A 1 7.14 -13.03 -2.43
N LYS A 2 7.55 -12.03 -3.17
CA LYS A 2 7.47 -10.63 -2.72
C LYS A 2 6.25 -9.97 -3.34
N THR A 3 5.30 -9.54 -2.50
CA THR A 3 4.06 -8.92 -2.95
C THR A 3 3.75 -7.67 -2.15
N PHE A 4 2.86 -6.83 -2.68
CA PHE A 4 2.33 -5.70 -1.94
C PHE A 4 0.85 -5.52 -2.28
N LYS A 5 0.12 -4.90 -1.37
CA LYS A 5 -1.28 -4.55 -1.59
C LYS A 5 -1.59 -3.24 -0.91
N PHE A 6 -2.57 -2.52 -1.46
CA PHE A 6 -3.04 -1.27 -0.85
C PHE A 6 -4.26 -1.57 0.01
N CYS A 7 -4.23 -1.08 1.22
CA CYS A 7 -5.29 -1.28 2.20
C CYS A 7 -5.85 0.07 2.62
N CYS A 8 -7.12 0.09 2.99
CA CYS A 8 -7.72 1.29 3.53
C CYS A 8 -8.64 0.93 4.70
N ARG A 9 -8.84 1.90 5.58
CA ARG A 9 -9.67 1.72 6.77
C ARG A 9 -10.44 3.01 7.03
N SER A 10 -11.75 2.91 7.22
CA SER A 10 -12.58 4.05 7.59
C SER A 10 -12.30 4.46 9.03
N THR A 11 -12.21 5.77 9.24
CA THR A 11 -12.02 6.38 10.56
C THR A 11 -13.04 7.50 10.72
N ARG A 12 -13.10 8.09 11.91
CA ARG A 12 -14.02 9.20 12.18
C ARG A 12 -13.80 10.42 11.27
N GLY A 13 -12.56 10.67 10.90
CA GLY A 13 -12.20 11.83 10.09
C GLY A 13 -12.04 11.53 8.61
N GLY A 14 -12.51 10.37 8.14
CA GLY A 14 -12.32 9.93 6.76
C GLY A 14 -11.81 8.52 6.70
N PHE A 15 -10.70 8.29 5.99
CA PHE A 15 -10.05 6.98 6.03
C PHE A 15 -8.56 7.09 5.86
N THR A 16 -7.87 6.11 6.42
CA THR A 16 -6.42 5.97 6.25
C THR A 16 -6.14 4.94 5.16
N GLU A 17 -5.01 5.08 4.52
CA GLU A 17 -4.59 4.17 3.47
C GLU A 17 -3.10 3.87 3.63
N TRP A 18 -2.73 2.64 3.33
CA TRP A 18 -1.34 2.20 3.44
C TRP A 18 -1.06 1.09 2.45
N ALA A 19 0.24 0.85 2.21
CA ALA A 19 0.70 -0.28 1.44
C ALA A 19 1.23 -1.33 2.41
N SER A 20 0.73 -2.54 2.29
CA SER A 20 1.22 -3.69 3.06
C SER A 20 2.19 -4.45 2.17
N VAL A 21 3.44 -4.52 2.57
CA VAL A 21 4.51 -5.16 1.81
C VAL A 21 4.82 -6.50 2.45
N CYS A 22 4.69 -7.56 1.68
CA CYS A 22 4.79 -8.92 2.21
C CYS A 22 5.90 -9.72 1.53
N GLU A 23 6.50 -10.64 2.30
CA GLU A 23 7.40 -11.64 1.77
C GLU A 23 6.92 -13.00 2.29
N ASP A 24 6.62 -13.90 1.36
CA ASP A 24 6.11 -15.24 1.67
C ASP A 24 4.87 -15.21 2.57
N GLY A 25 3.97 -14.25 2.31
CA GLY A 25 2.71 -14.13 3.04
C GLY A 25 2.80 -13.41 4.38
N VAL A 26 3.98 -12.94 4.76
CA VAL A 26 4.19 -12.22 6.02
C VAL A 26 4.47 -10.75 5.73
N GLU A 27 3.73 -9.85 6.40
CA GLU A 27 3.97 -8.42 6.24
C GLU A 27 5.31 -8.05 6.87
N VAL A 28 6.21 -7.49 6.05
CA VAL A 28 7.55 -7.10 6.50
C VAL A 28 7.72 -5.59 6.56
N ARG A 29 6.80 -4.84 5.93
CA ARG A 29 6.87 -3.40 5.92
C ARG A 29 5.48 -2.81 5.67
N ARG A 30 5.21 -1.66 6.24
CA ARG A 30 3.98 -0.91 6.01
C ARG A 30 4.35 0.52 5.64
N ILE A 31 3.77 1.03 4.55
CA ILE A 31 4.01 2.40 4.09
C ILE A 31 2.68 3.14 4.15
N ASP A 32 2.58 4.13 5.02
CA ASP A 32 1.35 4.90 5.19
C ASP A 32 1.31 6.10 4.27
N ARG A 33 0.12 6.44 3.78
CA ARG A 33 -0.09 7.65 2.99
C ARG A 33 -0.12 8.86 3.91
N ASP A 34 0.56 9.93 3.51
CA ASP A 34 0.46 11.21 4.20
C ASP A 34 -0.71 11.99 3.59
N VAL A 35 -1.79 12.10 4.35
CA VAL A 35 -3.03 12.75 3.89
C VAL A 35 -2.85 14.23 3.58
N HIS A 36 -1.79 14.86 4.08
CA HIS A 36 -1.53 16.28 3.86
C HIS A 36 -0.68 16.56 2.64
N ILE A 37 -0.03 15.55 2.08
CA ILE A 37 0.94 15.73 1.00
C ILE A 37 0.43 15.16 -0.31
N GLU A 38 -0.23 14.03 -0.29
CA GLU A 38 -0.60 13.36 -1.54
C GLU A 38 -2.01 12.76 -1.49
N THR A 39 -2.63 12.70 -2.67
CA THR A 39 -3.91 12.02 -2.83
C THR A 39 -3.69 10.50 -2.83
N VAL A 40 -4.78 9.75 -2.71
CA VAL A 40 -4.76 8.29 -2.81
C VAL A 40 -4.09 7.85 -4.11
N ARG A 41 -4.46 8.47 -5.22
CA ARG A 41 -3.93 8.14 -6.54
C ARG A 41 -2.42 8.38 -6.62
N GLN A 42 -1.97 9.54 -6.14
CA GLN A 42 -0.54 9.86 -6.13
C GLN A 42 0.25 8.89 -5.27
N PHE A 43 -0.29 8.54 -4.12
CA PHE A 43 0.32 7.58 -3.21
C PHE A 43 0.48 6.22 -3.88
N ARG A 44 -0.58 5.71 -4.51
CA ARG A 44 -0.54 4.41 -5.17
C ARG A 44 0.44 4.38 -6.34
N GLU A 45 0.47 5.43 -7.14
CA GLU A 45 1.40 5.51 -8.26
C GLU A 45 2.85 5.53 -7.78
N ARG A 46 3.15 6.37 -6.80
CA ARG A 46 4.51 6.51 -6.28
C ARG A 46 5.00 5.24 -5.60
N VAL A 47 4.23 4.73 -4.67
CA VAL A 47 4.62 3.56 -3.88
C VAL A 47 4.61 2.31 -4.72
N GLY A 48 3.62 2.16 -5.60
CA GLY A 48 3.58 1.02 -6.52
C GLY A 48 4.81 0.95 -7.40
N ALA A 49 5.20 2.07 -7.99
CA ALA A 49 6.40 2.14 -8.84
C ALA A 49 7.66 1.82 -8.02
N GLN A 50 7.76 2.36 -6.81
CA GLN A 50 8.89 2.10 -5.94
C GLN A 50 9.01 0.61 -5.60
N LEU A 51 7.91 -0.02 -5.21
CA LEU A 51 7.91 -1.41 -4.81
C LEU A 51 8.18 -2.35 -5.99
N GLU A 52 7.64 -2.04 -7.16
CA GLU A 52 7.93 -2.82 -8.36
C GLU A 52 9.42 -2.73 -8.72
N ALA A 53 10.02 -1.56 -8.56
CA ALA A 53 11.45 -1.39 -8.78
C ALA A 53 12.28 -2.19 -7.78
N GLU A 54 11.75 -2.46 -6.60
CA GLU A 54 12.41 -3.28 -5.58
C GLU A 54 12.15 -4.78 -5.77
N GLY A 55 11.38 -5.16 -6.78
CA GLY A 55 11.12 -6.56 -7.08
C GLY A 55 9.84 -7.13 -6.48
N TYR A 56 8.99 -6.29 -5.92
CA TYR A 56 7.69 -6.72 -5.42
C TYR A 56 6.64 -6.68 -6.53
N GLN A 57 5.65 -7.54 -6.43
CA GLN A 57 4.55 -7.61 -7.41
C GLN A 57 3.23 -7.30 -6.70
N PRO A 58 2.27 -6.68 -7.42
CA PRO A 58 0.93 -6.47 -6.85
C PRO A 58 0.30 -7.81 -6.47
N ALA A 59 -0.28 -7.86 -5.28
CA ALA A 59 -1.00 -9.04 -4.84
C ALA A 59 -2.31 -9.17 -5.61
N GLU A 60 -2.85 -10.39 -5.68
CA GLU A 60 -4.09 -10.67 -6.40
C GLU A 60 -5.24 -9.81 -5.89
N HIS A 61 -5.34 -9.61 -4.59
CA HIS A 61 -6.32 -8.71 -3.97
C HIS A 61 -5.59 -7.50 -3.41
N GLN A 62 -5.70 -6.37 -4.12
CA GLN A 62 -4.95 -5.17 -3.75
C GLN A 62 -5.60 -4.30 -2.69
N TYR A 63 -6.87 -4.55 -2.37
CA TYR A 63 -7.62 -3.72 -1.43
C TYR A 63 -8.25 -4.58 -0.36
N THR A 64 -8.09 -4.12 0.88
CA THR A 64 -8.73 -4.74 2.05
C THR A 64 -9.45 -3.64 2.81
N LEU A 65 -10.72 -3.82 3.02
CA LEU A 65 -11.51 -2.88 3.80
C LEU A 65 -11.56 -3.30 5.25
#